data_146734fba7ec536121855070677e33a2
#
_entry.id   146734fba7ec536121855070677e33a2
#
_cell.length_a   1.000
_cell.length_b   1.000
_cell.length_c   1.000
_cell.angle_alpha   90.00
_cell.angle_beta   90.00
_cell.angle_gamma   90.00
#
_symmetry.space_group_name_H-M   'P 1'
#
loop_
_entity.id
_entity.type
_entity.pdbx_description
1 polymer ?
#
loop_
_entity_poly.entity_id
_entity_poly.type
_entity_poly.pdbx_seq_one_letter_code
_entity_poly.pdbx_strand_id
1 'polypeptide(L)'
;MPVIEFVVPGLAAPQGSKRMVRLRNGRTVLIESSKRVKPWRAVVAYEAGRAFTGAPVECDVTVSAEFVIERPKSHKTAAGAVRASAPGSPGKPDLDKLCRALLDGLTGVIYRDDSQVIYLNAMKRFGDRSETVVTISYAAR
;
A
#
# COMPACT_ATOMS: atom_id res chain seq x y z
N MET A 1 -18.16 14.43 -8.06
CA MET A 1 -16.72 14.21 -7.92
C MET A 1 -16.32 12.91 -8.58
N PRO A 2 -15.33 12.92 -9.46
CA PRO A 2 -14.83 11.66 -10.01
C PRO A 2 -14.21 10.78 -8.93
N VAL A 3 -14.47 9.49 -9.05
CA VAL A 3 -13.97 8.46 -8.13
C VAL A 3 -13.26 7.38 -8.95
N ILE A 4 -12.07 7.01 -8.50
CA ILE A 4 -11.28 5.92 -9.09
C ILE A 4 -11.20 4.81 -8.05
N GLU A 5 -11.59 3.60 -8.42
CA GLU A 5 -11.54 2.45 -7.54
C GLU A 5 -10.78 1.30 -8.22
N PHE A 6 -9.89 0.67 -7.47
CA PHE A 6 -9.19 -0.52 -7.96
C PHE A 6 -8.67 -1.36 -6.81
N VAL A 7 -8.30 -2.59 -7.14
CA VAL A 7 -7.72 -3.54 -6.18
C VAL A 7 -6.31 -3.87 -6.61
N VAL A 8 -5.37 -3.77 -5.68
CA VAL A 8 -3.99 -4.19 -5.88
C VAL A 8 -3.84 -5.60 -5.30
N PRO A 9 -3.62 -6.62 -6.14
CA PRO A 9 -3.48 -7.98 -5.64
C PRO A 9 -2.15 -8.16 -4.91
N GLY A 10 -2.12 -9.13 -4.00
CA GLY A 10 -0.92 -9.49 -3.28
C GLY A 10 -0.73 -8.73 -1.97
N LEU A 11 0.25 -9.18 -1.20
CA LEU A 11 0.56 -8.63 0.10
C LEU A 11 1.26 -7.29 -0.03
N ALA A 12 0.67 -6.25 0.56
CA ALA A 12 1.26 -4.91 0.58
C ALA A 12 2.61 -4.92 1.31
N ALA A 13 3.52 -4.06 0.87
CA ALA A 13 4.86 -3.96 1.43
C ALA A 13 5.09 -2.58 2.05
N PRO A 14 5.67 -2.53 3.27
CA PRO A 14 5.94 -1.26 3.93
C PRO A 14 7.16 -0.56 3.37
N GLN A 15 7.13 0.78 3.40
CA GLN A 15 8.24 1.64 2.98
C GLN A 15 8.57 2.64 4.10
N GLY A 16 9.82 2.98 4.23
CA GLY A 16 10.24 4.05 5.11
C GLY A 16 11.36 3.69 6.06
N SER A 17 11.66 2.42 6.19
CA SER A 17 12.83 1.98 6.95
C SER A 17 13.98 1.76 5.99
N LYS A 18 14.97 2.66 6.05
CA LYS A 18 16.22 2.50 5.31
C LYS A 18 17.32 2.18 6.30
N ARG A 19 18.25 1.32 5.90
CA ARG A 19 19.42 1.00 6.71
C ARG A 19 20.68 1.46 6.00
N MET A 20 21.68 1.88 6.79
CA MET A 20 22.99 2.20 6.25
C MET A 20 23.76 0.91 6.03
N VAL A 21 24.31 0.77 4.83
CA VAL A 21 25.17 -0.37 4.47
C VAL A 21 26.50 0.18 4.00
N ARG A 22 27.59 -0.34 4.60
CA ARG A 22 28.94 0.01 4.19
C ARG A 22 29.40 -0.94 3.07
N LEU A 23 29.74 -0.37 1.93
CA LEU A 23 30.22 -1.12 0.79
C LEU A 23 31.71 -1.45 0.95
N ARG A 24 32.19 -2.42 0.16
CA ARG A 24 33.61 -2.82 0.18
C ARG A 24 34.56 -1.66 -0.12
N ASN A 25 34.13 -0.70 -0.94
CA ASN A 25 34.94 0.47 -1.28
C ASN A 25 34.95 1.56 -0.20
N GLY A 26 34.35 1.30 0.97
CA GLY A 26 34.27 2.24 2.06
C GLY A 26 33.12 3.23 1.98
N ARG A 27 32.37 3.26 0.87
CA ARG A 27 31.20 4.14 0.74
C ARG A 27 30.03 3.61 1.56
N THR A 28 29.25 4.55 2.12
CA THR A 28 28.03 4.22 2.85
C THR A 28 26.82 4.58 2.00
N VAL A 29 25.87 3.66 1.89
CA VAL A 29 24.64 3.87 1.14
C VAL A 29 23.44 3.55 2.02
N LEU A 30 22.31 4.21 1.74
CA LEU A 30 21.03 3.91 2.37
C LEU A 30 20.28 2.92 1.47
N ILE A 31 19.89 1.78 2.05
CA ILE A 31 19.17 0.73 1.35
C ILE A 31 17.84 0.51 2.03
N GLU A 32 16.77 0.36 1.27
CA GLU A 32 15.47 0.01 1.84
C GLU A 32 15.52 -1.36 2.49
N SER A 33 14.95 -1.45 3.70
CA SER A 33 14.94 -2.69 4.47
C SER A 33 13.98 -3.74 3.90
N SER A 34 12.94 -3.32 3.18
CA SER A 34 11.98 -4.22 2.56
C SER A 34 12.32 -4.44 1.09
N LYS A 35 12.64 -5.69 0.73
CA LYS A 35 12.89 -6.08 -0.66
C LYS A 35 11.63 -6.13 -1.50
N ARG A 36 10.46 -6.20 -0.85
CA ARG A 36 9.17 -6.32 -1.53
C ARG A 36 8.53 -4.98 -1.91
N VAL A 37 9.03 -3.87 -1.37
CA VAL A 37 8.36 -2.56 -1.55
C VAL A 37 8.44 -2.09 -3.00
N LYS A 38 9.57 -2.22 -3.65
CA LYS A 38 9.72 -1.77 -5.04
C LYS A 38 8.84 -2.58 -6.01
N PRO A 39 8.83 -3.93 -5.97
CA PRO A 39 7.89 -4.69 -6.78
C PRO A 39 6.43 -4.38 -6.47
N TRP A 40 6.08 -4.20 -5.21
CA TRP A 40 4.70 -3.89 -4.84
C TRP A 40 4.26 -2.51 -5.38
N ARG A 41 5.12 -1.50 -5.27
CA ARG A 41 4.83 -0.17 -5.86
C ARG A 41 4.60 -0.27 -7.37
N ALA A 42 5.32 -1.14 -8.05
CA ALA A 42 5.11 -1.36 -9.48
C ALA A 42 3.73 -1.95 -9.77
N VAL A 43 3.26 -2.87 -8.93
CA VAL A 43 1.90 -3.43 -9.06
C VAL A 43 0.85 -2.35 -8.78
N VAL A 44 1.07 -1.51 -7.77
CA VAL A 44 0.19 -0.36 -7.50
C VAL A 44 0.08 0.54 -8.72
N ALA A 45 1.20 0.92 -9.31
CA ALA A 45 1.24 1.79 -10.49
C ALA A 45 0.52 1.14 -11.67
N TYR A 46 0.71 -0.16 -11.88
CA TYR A 46 0.06 -0.90 -12.95
C TYR A 46 -1.46 -0.90 -12.79
N GLU A 47 -1.97 -1.26 -11.61
CA GLU A 47 -3.42 -1.32 -11.38
C GLU A 47 -4.05 0.08 -11.40
N ALA A 48 -3.36 1.07 -10.87
CA ALA A 48 -3.81 2.46 -10.94
C ALA A 48 -3.90 2.93 -12.40
N GLY A 49 -2.92 2.59 -13.22
CA GLY A 49 -2.90 2.95 -14.64
C GLY A 49 -3.99 2.26 -15.44
N ARG A 50 -4.40 1.06 -15.04
CA ARG A 50 -5.55 0.38 -15.65
C ARG A 50 -6.87 1.05 -15.28
N ALA A 51 -6.98 1.56 -14.06
CA ALA A 51 -8.20 2.21 -13.57
C ALA A 51 -8.31 3.66 -14.03
N PHE A 52 -7.20 4.32 -14.32
CA PHE A 52 -7.16 5.72 -14.70
C PHE A 52 -6.17 5.93 -15.84
N THR A 53 -6.68 6.18 -17.03
CA THR A 53 -5.89 6.27 -18.26
C THR A 53 -5.50 7.69 -18.67
N GLY A 54 -5.98 8.70 -17.97
CA GLY A 54 -5.66 10.09 -18.27
C GLY A 54 -4.28 10.49 -17.73
N ALA A 55 -3.90 11.74 -18.03
CA ALA A 55 -2.73 12.33 -17.41
C ALA A 55 -2.94 12.49 -15.90
N PRO A 56 -1.89 12.46 -15.10
CA PRO A 56 -2.03 12.67 -13.64
C PRO A 56 -2.77 13.99 -13.34
N VAL A 57 -3.69 13.93 -12.37
CA VAL A 57 -4.44 15.13 -11.98
C VAL A 57 -3.52 16.11 -11.25
N GLU A 58 -3.84 17.39 -11.34
CA GLU A 58 -3.05 18.47 -10.72
C GLU A 58 -3.77 19.14 -9.55
N CYS A 59 -4.97 18.65 -9.23
CA CYS A 59 -5.78 19.16 -8.12
C CYS A 59 -5.56 18.34 -6.86
N ASP A 60 -6.20 18.77 -5.78
CA ASP A 60 -6.21 18.03 -4.52
C ASP A 60 -6.91 16.69 -4.69
N VAL A 61 -6.38 15.67 -4.04
CA VAL A 61 -6.96 14.32 -4.07
C VAL A 61 -7.19 13.80 -2.66
N THR A 62 -8.17 12.91 -2.52
CA THR A 62 -8.38 12.13 -1.31
C THR A 62 -8.13 10.66 -1.61
N VAL A 63 -7.49 9.96 -0.68
CA VAL A 63 -7.15 8.55 -0.85
C VAL A 63 -7.73 7.77 0.33
N SER A 64 -8.43 6.69 0.03
CA SER A 64 -8.85 5.70 1.02
C SER A 64 -8.24 4.36 0.64
N ALA A 65 -7.67 3.67 1.61
CA ALA A 65 -7.02 2.40 1.39
C ALA A 65 -7.38 1.40 2.47
N GLU A 66 -7.66 0.18 2.06
CA GLU A 66 -7.90 -0.94 2.96
C GLU A 66 -6.86 -2.02 2.64
N PHE A 67 -5.92 -2.20 3.56
CA PHE A 67 -4.86 -3.21 3.40
C PHE A 67 -5.36 -4.50 4.03
N VAL A 68 -5.73 -5.45 3.17
CA VAL A 68 -6.22 -6.77 3.60
C VAL A 68 -5.04 -7.73 3.61
N ILE A 69 -4.85 -8.40 4.73
CA ILE A 69 -3.76 -9.36 4.93
C ILE A 69 -4.39 -10.73 5.16
N GLU A 70 -3.98 -11.70 4.36
CA GLU A 70 -4.48 -13.06 4.52
C GLU A 70 -4.17 -13.57 5.93
N ARG A 71 -5.19 -14.06 6.60
CA ARG A 71 -5.03 -14.60 7.95
C ARG A 71 -4.16 -15.86 7.89
N PRO A 72 -3.10 -15.96 8.71
CA PRO A 72 -2.26 -17.16 8.71
C PRO A 72 -3.06 -18.43 9.07
N LYS A 73 -2.68 -19.56 8.50
CA LYS A 73 -3.31 -20.84 8.78
C LYS A 73 -3.22 -21.22 10.25
N SER A 74 -2.14 -20.82 10.93
CA SER A 74 -1.96 -21.06 12.37
C SER A 74 -3.02 -20.39 13.24
N HIS A 75 -3.75 -19.39 12.71
CA HIS A 75 -4.84 -18.72 13.41
C HIS A 75 -6.16 -19.50 13.33
N LYS A 76 -6.19 -20.59 12.57
CA LYS A 76 -7.42 -21.33 12.30
C LYS A 76 -7.37 -22.72 12.90
N THR A 77 -8.56 -23.23 13.29
CA THR A 77 -8.72 -24.62 13.70
C THR A 77 -8.70 -25.53 12.47
N ALA A 78 -8.65 -26.85 12.70
CA ALA A 78 -8.72 -27.84 11.62
C ALA A 78 -10.02 -27.72 10.82
N ALA A 79 -11.10 -27.24 11.44
CA ALA A 79 -12.39 -27.00 10.77
C ALA A 79 -12.45 -25.68 10.01
N GLY A 80 -11.39 -24.87 10.05
CA GLY A 80 -11.33 -23.59 9.33
C GLY A 80 -11.85 -22.39 10.11
N ALA A 81 -12.26 -22.55 11.37
CA ALA A 81 -12.72 -21.45 12.20
C ALA A 81 -11.53 -20.69 12.80
N VAL A 82 -11.68 -19.38 12.99
CA VAL A 82 -10.65 -18.59 13.66
C VAL A 82 -10.59 -18.95 15.14
N ARG A 83 -9.37 -19.26 15.63
CA ARG A 83 -9.17 -19.60 17.04
C ARG A 83 -9.49 -18.39 17.93
N ALA A 84 -10.09 -18.65 19.10
CA ALA A 84 -10.41 -17.59 20.06
C ALA A 84 -9.15 -16.83 20.53
N SER A 85 -7.99 -17.49 20.53
CA SER A 85 -6.71 -16.89 20.93
C SER A 85 -6.03 -16.11 19.81
N ALA A 86 -6.54 -16.16 18.57
CA ALA A 86 -5.92 -15.47 17.45
C ALA A 86 -6.14 -13.97 17.55
N PRO A 87 -5.15 -13.14 17.12
CA PRO A 87 -5.34 -11.69 17.08
C PRO A 87 -6.51 -11.30 16.17
N GLY A 88 -7.23 -10.24 16.54
CA GLY A 88 -8.34 -9.72 15.74
C GLY A 88 -7.87 -8.92 14.54
N SER A 89 -6.67 -8.33 14.61
CA SER A 89 -6.12 -7.49 13.56
C SER A 89 -4.62 -7.76 13.38
N PRO A 90 -4.07 -7.46 12.19
CA PRO A 90 -2.64 -7.66 11.94
C PRO A 90 -1.80 -6.67 12.76
N GLY A 91 -0.70 -7.13 13.33
CA GLY A 91 0.24 -6.27 14.02
C GLY A 91 1.18 -5.57 13.05
N LYS A 92 2.03 -6.34 12.39
CA LYS A 92 2.94 -5.84 11.37
C LYS A 92 2.37 -6.11 9.98
N PRO A 93 2.76 -5.32 8.97
CA PRO A 93 3.61 -4.12 9.00
C PRO A 93 2.85 -2.89 9.50
N ASP A 94 3.59 -1.82 9.84
CA ASP A 94 3.02 -0.57 10.33
C ASP A 94 2.18 0.11 9.25
N LEU A 95 1.02 0.61 9.64
CA LEU A 95 0.05 1.20 8.72
C LEU A 95 0.60 2.42 7.98
N ASP A 96 1.32 3.30 8.68
CA ASP A 96 1.88 4.50 8.06
C ASP A 96 2.89 4.16 6.96
N LYS A 97 3.66 3.09 7.14
CA LYS A 97 4.64 2.66 6.15
C LYS A 97 3.99 2.01 4.94
N LEU A 98 2.86 1.34 5.13
CA LEU A 98 2.05 0.84 4.02
C LEU A 98 1.47 2.00 3.22
N CYS A 99 0.99 3.02 3.90
CA CYS A 99 0.48 4.22 3.24
C CYS A 99 1.56 4.92 2.41
N ARG A 100 2.78 5.05 2.94
CA ARG A 100 3.89 5.66 2.18
C ARG A 100 4.17 4.92 0.89
N ALA A 101 4.22 3.59 0.96
CA ALA A 101 4.45 2.77 -0.23
C ALA A 101 3.33 2.95 -1.26
N LEU A 102 2.07 2.99 -0.80
CA LEU A 102 0.93 3.20 -1.67
C LEU A 102 1.00 4.57 -2.35
N LEU A 103 1.20 5.64 -1.58
CA LEU A 103 1.22 6.99 -2.14
C LEU A 103 2.36 7.16 -3.13
N ASP A 104 3.52 6.56 -2.88
CA ASP A 104 4.63 6.57 -3.84
C ASP A 104 4.28 5.81 -5.12
N GLY A 105 3.59 4.68 -5.00
CA GLY A 105 3.15 3.92 -6.18
C GLY A 105 2.13 4.66 -7.03
N LEU A 106 1.31 5.53 -6.43
CA LEU A 106 0.31 6.33 -7.13
C LEU A 106 0.91 7.57 -7.79
N THR A 107 2.06 8.02 -7.31
CA THR A 107 2.73 9.22 -7.82
C THR A 107 3.15 9.03 -9.28
N GLY A 108 2.79 9.99 -10.12
CA GLY A 108 3.07 9.95 -11.55
C GLY A 108 2.01 9.21 -12.35
N VAL A 109 1.06 8.53 -11.72
CA VAL A 109 -0.06 7.83 -12.37
C VAL A 109 -1.37 8.56 -12.10
N ILE A 110 -1.74 8.71 -10.84
CA ILE A 110 -2.99 9.36 -10.43
C ILE A 110 -2.79 10.86 -10.24
N TYR A 111 -1.70 11.24 -9.58
CA TYR A 111 -1.36 12.63 -9.31
C TYR A 111 0.14 12.83 -9.57
N ARG A 112 0.57 14.08 -9.63
CA ARG A 112 1.97 14.41 -9.91
C ARG A 112 2.86 14.27 -8.68
N ASP A 113 2.32 14.65 -7.53
CA ASP A 113 3.07 14.69 -6.28
C ASP A 113 2.15 14.33 -5.11
N ASP A 114 2.66 13.57 -4.16
CA ASP A 114 1.87 13.15 -3.00
C ASP A 114 1.48 14.33 -2.09
N SER A 115 2.10 15.50 -2.27
CA SER A 115 1.65 16.73 -1.59
C SER A 115 0.22 17.13 -1.97
N GLN A 116 -0.31 16.60 -3.08
CA GLN A 116 -1.70 16.82 -3.50
C GLN A 116 -2.70 16.05 -2.65
N VAL A 117 -2.24 15.05 -1.89
CA VAL A 117 -3.12 14.26 -1.03
C VAL A 117 -3.45 15.07 0.22
N ILE A 118 -4.71 15.52 0.31
CA ILE A 118 -5.16 16.35 1.44
C ILE A 118 -5.95 15.56 2.48
N TYR A 119 -6.33 14.34 2.15
CA TYR A 119 -7.07 13.46 3.06
C TYR A 119 -6.66 12.03 2.77
N LEU A 120 -6.27 11.32 3.82
CA LEU A 120 -5.88 9.92 3.73
C LEU A 120 -6.63 9.14 4.80
N ASN A 121 -7.43 8.18 4.38
CA ASN A 121 -8.13 7.26 5.28
C ASN A 121 -7.61 5.85 5.00
N ALA A 122 -7.09 5.19 6.02
CA ALA A 122 -6.48 3.89 5.82
C ALA A 122 -6.76 2.97 6.99
N MET A 123 -6.86 1.68 6.69
CA MET A 123 -6.97 0.64 7.70
C MET A 123 -6.29 -0.63 7.21
N LYS A 124 -5.92 -1.48 8.14
CA LYS A 124 -5.45 -2.83 7.83
C LYS A 124 -6.33 -3.83 8.58
N ARG A 125 -6.61 -4.94 7.93
CA ARG A 125 -7.44 -6.01 8.52
C ARG A 125 -7.03 -7.37 7.96
N PHE A 126 -7.39 -8.43 8.66
CA PHE A 126 -7.29 -9.78 8.13
C PHE A 126 -8.45 -10.05 7.16
N GLY A 127 -8.19 -10.89 6.18
CA GLY A 127 -9.19 -11.35 5.23
C GLY A 127 -8.80 -12.69 4.64
N ASP A 128 -9.56 -13.12 3.64
CA ASP A 128 -9.35 -14.42 3.02
C ASP A 128 -8.15 -14.45 2.08
N ARG A 129 -7.73 -13.31 1.60
CA ARG A 129 -6.57 -13.16 0.73
C ARG A 129 -5.93 -11.79 0.93
N SER A 130 -4.66 -11.69 0.58
CA SER A 130 -3.95 -10.42 0.67
C SER A 130 -4.25 -9.57 -0.56
N GLU A 131 -4.74 -8.37 -0.32
CA GLU A 131 -5.02 -7.39 -1.36
C GLU A 131 -5.14 -6.00 -0.75
N THR A 132 -5.04 -4.96 -1.57
CA THR A 132 -5.27 -3.58 -1.13
C THR A 132 -6.38 -2.99 -1.96
N VAL A 133 -7.44 -2.52 -1.29
CA VAL A 133 -8.58 -1.87 -1.94
C VAL A 133 -8.36 -0.36 -1.87
N VAL A 134 -8.33 0.29 -3.01
CA VAL A 134 -7.99 1.72 -3.11
C VAL A 134 -9.15 2.49 -3.73
N THR A 135 -9.53 3.58 -3.09
CA THR A 135 -10.53 4.51 -3.58
C THR A 135 -9.93 5.91 -3.57
N ILE A 136 -9.96 6.58 -4.71
CA ILE A 136 -9.40 7.92 -4.84
C ILE A 136 -10.48 8.84 -5.41
N SER A 137 -10.64 10.00 -4.82
CA SER A 137 -11.53 11.02 -5.36
C SER A 137 -10.77 12.33 -5.55
N TYR A 138 -11.21 13.11 -6.51
CA TYR A 138 -10.61 14.41 -6.80
C TYR A 138 -11.68 15.33 -7.39
N ALA A 139 -11.46 16.63 -7.24
CA ALA A 139 -12.38 17.62 -7.81
C ALA A 139 -11.93 17.91 -9.26
N ALA A 140 -12.74 17.51 -10.22
CA ALA A 140 -12.51 17.89 -11.62
C ALA A 140 -12.77 19.39 -11.78
N ARG A 141 -11.90 20.06 -12.49
CA ARG A 141 -12.07 21.48 -12.80
C ARG A 141 -12.55 21.67 -14.23
#